data_fe0d36ed3bfb49e2dedfd4db41b369ca
#
_entry.id   fe0d36ed3bfb49e2dedfd4db41b369ca
#
_cell.length_a   1.000
_cell.length_b   1.000
_cell.length_c   1.000
_cell.angle_alpha   90.00
_cell.angle_beta   90.00
_cell.angle_gamma   90.00
#
_symmetry.space_group_name_H-M   'P 1'
#
loop_
_entity.id
_entity.type
_entity.pdbx_description
1 polymer ?
#
loop_
_entity_poly.entity_id
_entity_poly.type
_entity_poly.pdbx_seq_one_letter_code
_entity_poly.pdbx_strand_id
1 'polypeptide(L)'
;HVHVIQVEDGQHQHFAPTLADLQAHFRGAEAILVPHHTAYVNGVDWELFDESLSPLVEIFSEHGCTETDRASSPMIRHSNGGRSTSNTVVPQLKKGLRFGFVASSDNHRGYPGAYGEGLLGAWATDLSSASLFEAFRARRTFAATGDRIVLECAINGQPMGSDLPATASRQID
;
A
#
# COMPACT_ATOMS: atom_id res chain seq x y z
N HIS A 1 -10.67 -6.15 -2.43
CA HIS A 1 -10.55 -5.88 -0.99
C HIS A 1 -9.77 -4.58 -0.77
N VAL A 2 -10.11 -3.83 0.28
CA VAL A 2 -9.46 -2.58 0.66
C VAL A 2 -9.42 -2.52 2.17
N HIS A 3 -8.25 -2.25 2.75
CA HIS A 3 -8.13 -1.95 4.17
C HIS A 3 -8.45 -0.47 4.41
N VAL A 4 -9.11 -0.17 5.51
CA VAL A 4 -9.40 1.19 5.94
C VAL A 4 -8.65 1.47 7.23
N ILE A 5 -7.83 2.52 7.24
CA ILE A 5 -7.09 3.00 8.40
C ILE A 5 -7.68 4.35 8.81
N GLN A 6 -8.09 4.48 10.06
CA GLN A 6 -8.65 5.70 10.65
C GLN A 6 -7.91 6.05 11.94
N VAL A 7 -7.83 7.34 12.26
CA VAL A 7 -7.15 7.82 13.48
C VAL A 7 -8.02 7.70 14.72
N GLU A 8 -9.32 7.95 14.55
CA GLU A 8 -10.27 7.95 15.66
C GLU A 8 -10.67 6.54 16.07
N ASP A 9 -10.66 6.29 17.38
CA ASP A 9 -11.17 5.05 17.96
C ASP A 9 -12.70 4.97 17.89
N GLY A 10 -13.23 3.73 17.92
CA GLY A 10 -14.67 3.47 18.03
C GLY A 10 -15.46 3.69 16.74
N GLN A 11 -14.79 3.87 15.60
CA GLN A 11 -15.47 3.94 14.31
C GLN A 11 -16.09 2.58 13.96
N HIS A 12 -17.33 2.61 13.49
CA HIS A 12 -18.01 1.40 13.07
C HIS A 12 -17.45 0.90 11.73
N GLN A 13 -17.38 -0.42 11.60
CA GLN A 13 -17.05 -1.06 10.34
C GLN A 13 -18.10 -0.70 9.29
N HIS A 14 -17.66 -0.12 8.17
CA HIS A 14 -18.54 0.23 7.06
C HIS A 14 -18.46 -0.83 5.96
N PHE A 15 -19.62 -1.33 5.56
CA PHE A 15 -19.73 -2.22 4.39
C PHE A 15 -20.15 -1.39 3.17
N ALA A 16 -19.34 -1.40 2.14
CA ALA A 16 -19.62 -0.75 0.87
C ALA A 16 -19.70 -1.79 -0.25
N PRO A 17 -20.76 -1.81 -1.08
CA PRO A 17 -20.91 -2.77 -2.18
C PRO A 17 -19.84 -2.59 -3.26
N THR A 18 -19.39 -1.36 -3.50
CA THR A 18 -18.41 -1.03 -4.54
C THR A 18 -17.28 -0.16 -3.98
N LEU A 19 -16.16 -0.07 -4.72
CA LEU A 19 -15.08 0.84 -4.38
C LEU A 19 -15.54 2.31 -4.42
N ALA A 20 -16.38 2.67 -5.38
CA ALA A 20 -16.93 4.03 -5.48
C ALA A 20 -17.76 4.42 -4.25
N ASP A 21 -18.58 3.50 -3.74
CA ASP A 21 -19.37 3.73 -2.51
C ASP A 21 -18.45 3.90 -1.30
N LEU A 22 -17.40 3.07 -1.20
CA LEU A 22 -16.40 3.16 -0.14
C LEU A 22 -15.68 4.51 -0.16
N GLN A 23 -15.23 4.94 -1.33
CA GLN A 23 -14.57 6.23 -1.52
C GLN A 23 -15.51 7.40 -1.20
N ALA A 24 -16.77 7.33 -1.64
CA ALA A 24 -17.77 8.36 -1.33
C ALA A 24 -18.01 8.50 0.17
N HIS A 25 -18.03 7.36 0.90
CA HIS A 25 -18.22 7.35 2.36
C HIS A 25 -17.04 8.02 3.10
N PHE A 26 -15.80 7.75 2.67
CA PHE A 26 -14.59 8.26 3.35
C PHE A 26 -14.08 9.58 2.77
N ARG A 27 -14.72 10.15 1.75
CA ARG A 27 -14.32 11.44 1.19
C ARG A 27 -14.51 12.57 2.21
N GLY A 28 -13.41 13.21 2.56
CA GLY A 28 -13.38 14.26 3.60
C GLY A 28 -13.21 13.75 5.03
N ALA A 29 -13.14 12.43 5.23
CA ALA A 29 -12.81 11.85 6.53
C ALA A 29 -11.28 11.71 6.70
N GLU A 30 -10.82 11.61 7.94
CA GLU A 30 -9.44 11.24 8.27
C GLU A 30 -9.25 9.72 8.14
N ALA A 31 -9.29 9.25 6.90
CA ALA A 31 -9.15 7.85 6.55
C ALA A 31 -8.15 7.64 5.41
N ILE A 32 -7.52 6.47 5.39
CA ILE A 32 -6.67 5.97 4.32
C ILE A 32 -7.25 4.65 3.85
N LEU A 33 -7.44 4.52 2.53
CA LEU A 33 -7.85 3.30 1.88
C LEU A 33 -6.61 2.62 1.28
N VAL A 34 -6.30 1.40 1.70
CA VAL A 34 -5.15 0.66 1.19
C VAL A 34 -5.64 -0.49 0.31
N PRO A 35 -5.50 -0.40 -1.01
CA PRO A 35 -5.80 -1.50 -1.92
C PRO A 35 -4.99 -2.75 -1.59
N HIS A 36 -5.67 -3.88 -1.55
CA HIS A 36 -5.15 -5.19 -1.20
C HIS A 36 -5.41 -6.17 -2.34
N HIS A 37 -4.54 -7.15 -2.55
CA HIS A 37 -4.66 -8.15 -3.62
C HIS A 37 -4.76 -7.54 -5.02
N THR A 38 -3.99 -6.51 -5.33
CA THR A 38 -4.16 -5.73 -6.57
C THR A 38 -3.95 -6.54 -7.85
N ALA A 39 -3.06 -7.53 -7.85
CA ALA A 39 -2.68 -8.29 -9.04
C ALA A 39 -3.62 -9.46 -9.39
N TYR A 40 -4.86 -9.44 -8.93
CA TYR A 40 -5.91 -10.36 -9.36
C TYR A 40 -6.87 -9.70 -10.35
N VAL A 41 -7.59 -10.53 -11.12
CA VAL A 41 -8.65 -10.04 -12.03
C VAL A 41 -9.73 -9.28 -11.26
N ASN A 42 -10.17 -9.83 -10.12
CA ASN A 42 -11.10 -9.17 -9.21
C ASN A 42 -10.36 -8.38 -8.10
N GLY A 43 -9.20 -7.83 -8.42
CA GLY A 43 -8.41 -6.99 -7.53
C GLY A 43 -8.97 -5.57 -7.43
N VAL A 44 -8.10 -4.60 -7.54
CA VAL A 44 -8.47 -3.18 -7.54
C VAL A 44 -8.86 -2.73 -8.94
N ASP A 45 -9.92 -1.92 -9.05
CA ASP A 45 -10.20 -1.15 -10.26
C ASP A 45 -9.32 0.10 -10.26
N TRP A 46 -8.24 0.07 -11.05
CA TRP A 46 -7.28 1.15 -11.13
C TRP A 46 -7.81 2.41 -11.84
N GLU A 47 -8.90 2.30 -12.58
CA GLU A 47 -9.54 3.48 -13.20
C GLU A 47 -10.30 4.32 -12.14
N LEU A 48 -10.66 3.69 -11.01
CA LEU A 48 -11.27 4.36 -9.86
C LEU A 48 -10.25 4.72 -8.77
N PHE A 49 -8.95 4.53 -9.02
CA PHE A 49 -7.93 4.80 -8.01
C PHE A 49 -7.86 6.30 -7.68
N ASP A 50 -8.01 6.62 -6.40
CA ASP A 50 -7.97 8.00 -5.87
C ASP A 50 -6.75 8.16 -4.97
N GLU A 51 -5.70 8.82 -5.45
CA GLU A 51 -4.44 9.05 -4.72
C GLU A 51 -4.65 9.81 -3.41
N SER A 52 -5.70 10.64 -3.31
CA SER A 52 -5.99 11.42 -2.11
C SER A 52 -6.53 10.57 -0.97
N LEU A 53 -7.23 9.49 -1.30
CA LEU A 53 -7.76 8.51 -0.34
C LEU A 53 -6.82 7.31 -0.17
N SER A 54 -6.07 6.96 -1.23
CA SER A 54 -5.20 5.78 -1.26
C SER A 54 -3.73 6.18 -1.48
N PRO A 55 -3.09 6.85 -0.51
CA PRO A 55 -1.67 7.20 -0.62
C PRO A 55 -0.75 5.97 -0.58
N LEU A 56 -1.25 4.82 -0.19
CA LEU A 56 -0.53 3.56 -0.04
C LEU A 56 -1.19 2.43 -0.80
N VAL A 57 -0.38 1.47 -1.27
CA VAL A 57 -0.82 0.24 -1.93
C VAL A 57 -0.06 -0.94 -1.34
N GLU A 58 -0.76 -2.03 -1.05
CA GLU A 58 -0.10 -3.25 -0.63
C GLU A 58 0.59 -3.92 -1.82
N ILE A 59 1.91 -4.16 -1.66
CA ILE A 59 2.74 -4.78 -2.69
C ILE A 59 3.06 -6.26 -2.38
N PHE A 60 2.93 -6.68 -1.13
CA PHE A 60 3.26 -8.05 -0.70
C PHE A 60 2.40 -8.48 0.50
N SER A 61 1.96 -9.75 0.46
CA SER A 61 1.36 -10.47 1.57
C SER A 61 1.67 -11.98 1.46
N GLU A 62 1.03 -12.85 2.24
CA GLU A 62 1.15 -14.31 2.07
C GLU A 62 0.68 -14.78 0.67
N HIS A 63 -0.11 -13.98 -0.02
CA HIS A 63 -0.51 -14.24 -1.41
C HIS A 63 0.61 -13.98 -2.44
N GLY A 64 1.74 -13.44 -2.03
CA GLY A 64 2.87 -13.10 -2.88
C GLY A 64 2.97 -11.63 -3.23
N CYS A 65 3.88 -11.31 -4.15
CA CYS A 65 4.24 -9.96 -4.55
C CYS A 65 3.39 -9.49 -5.74
N THR A 66 2.81 -8.30 -5.63
CA THR A 66 2.00 -7.65 -6.68
C THR A 66 2.79 -6.65 -7.53
N GLU A 67 4.10 -6.54 -7.35
CA GLU A 67 4.94 -5.60 -8.08
C GLU A 67 4.88 -5.83 -9.59
N THR A 68 5.14 -7.07 -10.00
CA THR A 68 5.19 -7.51 -11.39
C THR A 68 4.88 -9.00 -11.47
N ASP A 69 4.56 -9.48 -12.67
CA ASP A 69 4.37 -10.92 -12.96
C ASP A 69 5.69 -11.72 -12.89
N ARG A 70 6.84 -11.04 -12.80
CA ARG A 70 8.19 -11.62 -12.70
C ARG A 70 8.82 -11.52 -11.32
N ALA A 71 8.05 -11.14 -10.31
CA ALA A 71 8.53 -11.09 -8.94
C ALA A 71 9.03 -12.47 -8.48
N SER A 72 10.03 -12.50 -7.60
CA SER A 72 10.59 -13.75 -7.04
C SER A 72 9.57 -14.57 -6.26
N SER A 73 8.58 -13.90 -5.67
CA SER A 73 7.44 -14.51 -4.98
C SER A 73 6.15 -14.06 -5.65
N PRO A 74 5.81 -14.60 -6.84
CA PRO A 74 4.63 -14.13 -7.58
C PRO A 74 3.35 -14.52 -6.83
N MET A 75 2.29 -13.74 -7.07
CA MET A 75 0.96 -14.01 -6.51
C MET A 75 0.54 -15.47 -6.74
N ILE A 76 0.08 -16.13 -5.69
CA ILE A 76 -0.46 -17.49 -5.78
C ILE A 76 -1.77 -17.51 -6.58
N ARG A 77 -2.20 -18.70 -6.98
CA ARG A 77 -3.55 -18.87 -7.54
C ARG A 77 -4.59 -18.71 -6.45
N HIS A 78 -5.60 -17.90 -6.71
CA HIS A 78 -6.66 -17.60 -5.76
C HIS A 78 -8.03 -17.50 -6.45
N SER A 79 -9.10 -17.57 -5.66
CA SER A 79 -10.50 -17.44 -6.11
C SER A 79 -10.87 -16.02 -6.60
N ASN A 80 -10.00 -15.04 -6.44
CA ASN A 80 -10.20 -13.65 -6.91
C ASN A 80 -10.08 -13.50 -8.45
N GLY A 81 -10.44 -14.48 -9.22
CA GLY A 81 -10.47 -14.45 -10.68
C GLY A 81 -9.13 -14.77 -11.36
N GLY A 82 -8.14 -15.27 -10.61
CA GLY A 82 -6.81 -15.54 -11.10
C GLY A 82 -5.91 -14.30 -11.17
N ARG A 83 -4.63 -14.52 -11.50
CA ARG A 83 -3.63 -13.42 -11.60
C ARG A 83 -3.88 -12.54 -12.81
N SER A 84 -3.61 -11.25 -12.67
CA SER A 84 -3.70 -10.26 -13.74
C SER A 84 -2.44 -9.41 -13.80
N THR A 85 -1.63 -9.59 -14.84
CA THR A 85 -0.41 -8.81 -15.07
C THR A 85 -0.69 -7.31 -15.22
N SER A 86 -1.81 -6.95 -15.86
CA SER A 86 -2.21 -5.55 -16.03
C SER A 86 -2.54 -4.85 -14.72
N ASN A 87 -2.91 -5.62 -13.69
CA ASN A 87 -3.27 -5.10 -12.37
C ASN A 87 -2.10 -5.09 -11.39
N THR A 88 -0.91 -5.51 -11.82
CA THR A 88 0.30 -5.35 -11.01
C THR A 88 0.68 -3.88 -10.89
N VAL A 89 1.52 -3.56 -9.90
CA VAL A 89 1.87 -2.20 -9.51
C VAL A 89 2.68 -1.46 -10.59
N VAL A 90 3.67 -2.11 -11.21
CA VAL A 90 4.56 -1.47 -12.19
C VAL A 90 3.82 -0.82 -13.38
N PRO A 91 2.80 -1.45 -13.99
CA PRO A 91 1.99 -0.78 -15.01
C PRO A 91 1.32 0.50 -14.53
N GLN A 92 0.89 0.57 -13.26
CA GLN A 92 0.20 1.74 -12.71
C GLN A 92 1.16 2.90 -12.47
N LEU A 93 2.35 2.62 -11.96
CA LEU A 93 3.43 3.64 -11.88
C LEU A 93 3.79 4.21 -13.25
N LYS A 94 3.80 3.36 -14.29
CA LYS A 94 4.04 3.80 -15.69
C LYS A 94 2.92 4.69 -16.23
N LYS A 95 1.69 4.55 -15.74
CA LYS A 95 0.56 5.46 -16.04
C LYS A 95 0.67 6.79 -15.29
N GLY A 96 1.60 6.92 -14.35
CA GLY A 96 1.84 8.13 -13.57
C GLY A 96 1.11 8.16 -12.21
N LEU A 97 0.47 7.09 -11.78
CA LEU A 97 -0.13 7.01 -10.45
C LEU A 97 0.97 7.05 -9.38
N ARG A 98 0.70 7.72 -8.26
CA ARG A 98 1.65 7.95 -7.17
C ARG A 98 1.12 7.40 -5.87
N PHE A 99 1.86 6.49 -5.27
CA PHE A 99 1.55 5.88 -3.99
C PHE A 99 2.81 5.33 -3.33
N GLY A 100 2.79 5.16 -2.00
CA GLY A 100 3.79 4.43 -1.24
C GLY A 100 3.45 2.95 -1.15
N PHE A 101 4.35 2.17 -0.58
CA PHE A 101 4.22 0.72 -0.49
C PHE A 101 4.07 0.26 0.94
N VAL A 102 3.21 -0.73 1.11
CA VAL A 102 3.06 -1.47 2.36
C VAL A 102 3.08 -2.98 2.08
N ALA A 103 3.40 -3.75 3.10
CA ALA A 103 3.20 -5.19 3.11
C ALA A 103 2.45 -5.60 4.38
N SER A 104 1.76 -6.69 4.32
CA SER A 104 1.05 -7.28 5.45
C SER A 104 1.17 -8.80 5.43
N SER A 105 0.78 -9.46 6.52
CA SER A 105 0.78 -10.92 6.57
C SER A 105 -0.40 -11.53 5.81
N ASP A 106 -1.58 -10.94 5.95
CA ASP A 106 -2.86 -11.50 5.49
C ASP A 106 -3.13 -12.94 6.02
N ASN A 107 -2.51 -13.32 7.12
CA ASN A 107 -2.48 -14.70 7.59
C ASN A 107 -3.76 -15.18 8.27
N HIS A 108 -4.74 -14.32 8.52
CA HIS A 108 -6.03 -14.64 9.15
C HIS A 108 -5.93 -15.38 10.51
N ARG A 109 -4.77 -15.36 11.16
CA ARG A 109 -4.51 -16.07 12.44
C ARG A 109 -4.44 -15.15 13.64
N GLY A 110 -4.51 -13.82 13.42
CA GLY A 110 -4.42 -12.82 14.48
C GLY A 110 -3.02 -12.63 15.06
N TYR A 111 -1.97 -12.98 14.33
CA TYR A 111 -0.56 -12.80 14.72
C TYR A 111 0.12 -11.77 13.82
N PRO A 112 -0.17 -10.46 13.98
CA PRO A 112 0.48 -9.45 13.16
C PRO A 112 1.99 -9.39 13.46
N GLY A 113 2.79 -9.22 12.41
CA GLY A 113 4.24 -9.06 12.54
C GLY A 113 5.01 -10.37 12.78
N ALA A 114 4.45 -11.51 12.42
CA ALA A 114 5.15 -12.78 12.48
C ALA A 114 6.38 -12.80 11.53
N TYR A 115 7.42 -13.55 11.93
CA TYR A 115 8.61 -13.72 11.08
C TYR A 115 8.26 -14.48 9.80
N GLY A 116 8.88 -14.08 8.69
CA GLY A 116 8.65 -14.71 7.39
C GLY A 116 7.40 -14.20 6.66
N GLU A 117 6.65 -13.29 7.27
CA GLU A 117 5.45 -12.68 6.68
C GLU A 117 5.71 -11.23 6.24
N GLY A 118 4.78 -10.66 5.46
CA GLY A 118 4.86 -9.27 5.05
C GLY A 118 4.78 -8.31 6.23
N LEU A 119 5.63 -7.28 6.22
CA LEU A 119 5.72 -6.27 7.26
C LEU A 119 5.69 -4.87 6.66
N LEU A 120 5.00 -3.96 7.33
CA LEU A 120 5.03 -2.53 7.06
C LEU A 120 6.10 -1.88 7.95
N GLY A 121 7.05 -1.18 7.34
CA GLY A 121 7.90 -0.21 8.02
C GLY A 121 7.43 1.21 7.74
N ALA A 122 7.55 2.10 8.73
CA ALA A 122 7.18 3.51 8.61
C ALA A 122 8.17 4.42 9.32
N TRP A 123 8.47 5.55 8.71
CA TRP A 123 9.26 6.63 9.31
C TRP A 123 8.32 7.67 9.91
N ALA A 124 8.10 7.58 11.21
CA ALA A 124 7.25 8.46 12.00
C ALA A 124 8.07 9.14 13.11
N THR A 125 7.61 10.27 13.63
CA THR A 125 8.30 11.00 14.71
C THR A 125 8.19 10.29 16.06
N ASP A 126 7.10 9.55 16.26
CA ASP A 126 6.84 8.74 17.45
C ASP A 126 5.81 7.63 17.12
N LEU A 127 5.43 6.82 18.11
CA LEU A 127 4.47 5.72 17.96
C LEU A 127 3.01 6.11 18.25
N SER A 128 2.68 7.40 18.27
CA SER A 128 1.28 7.82 18.38
C SER A 128 0.50 7.51 17.09
N SER A 129 -0.81 7.27 17.22
CA SER A 129 -1.69 7.05 16.06
C SER A 129 -1.61 8.20 15.06
N ALA A 130 -1.53 9.46 15.56
CA ALA A 130 -1.44 10.64 14.72
C ALA A 130 -0.12 10.68 13.91
N SER A 131 1.03 10.40 14.54
CA SER A 131 2.33 10.37 13.86
C SER A 131 2.43 9.25 12.84
N LEU A 132 1.89 8.07 13.16
CA LEU A 132 1.84 6.94 12.22
C LEU A 132 0.92 7.26 11.04
N PHE A 133 -0.25 7.81 11.28
CA PHE A 133 -1.19 8.18 10.22
C PHE A 133 -0.61 9.25 9.29
N GLU A 134 0.08 10.25 9.84
CA GLU A 134 0.78 11.27 9.07
C GLU A 134 1.89 10.63 8.20
N ALA A 135 2.68 9.72 8.75
CA ALA A 135 3.71 8.99 7.99
C ALA A 135 3.10 8.18 6.83
N PHE A 136 1.94 7.56 7.05
CA PHE A 136 1.20 6.83 6.01
C PHE A 136 0.68 7.77 4.92
N ARG A 137 0.08 8.89 5.29
CA ARG A 137 -0.36 9.90 4.33
C ARG A 137 0.79 10.48 3.52
N ALA A 138 1.92 10.70 4.16
CA ALA A 138 3.14 11.21 3.51
C ALA A 138 3.92 10.12 2.74
N ARG A 139 3.41 8.88 2.66
CA ARG A 139 4.07 7.77 1.97
C ARG A 139 5.47 7.46 2.51
N ARG A 140 5.76 7.83 3.77
CA ARG A 140 7.02 7.49 4.44
C ARG A 140 7.00 6.05 4.96
N THR A 141 6.74 5.11 4.05
CA THR A 141 6.57 3.70 4.33
C THR A 141 7.40 2.85 3.40
N PHE A 142 7.71 1.63 3.85
CA PHE A 142 8.31 0.61 3.01
C PHE A 142 7.72 -0.76 3.33
N ALA A 143 7.79 -1.65 2.35
CA ALA A 143 7.35 -3.04 2.48
C ALA A 143 8.56 -3.95 2.70
N ALA A 144 8.47 -4.85 3.68
CA ALA A 144 9.44 -5.92 3.89
C ALA A 144 8.75 -7.28 3.73
N THR A 145 9.48 -8.25 3.16
CA THR A 145 8.93 -9.54 2.75
C THR A 145 9.32 -10.68 3.71
N GLY A 146 9.42 -10.37 5.01
CA GLY A 146 9.64 -11.38 6.03
C GLY A 146 10.75 -11.07 7.03
N ASP A 147 11.84 -10.47 6.58
CA ASP A 147 12.89 -10.01 7.46
C ASP A 147 12.61 -8.59 7.97
N ARG A 148 12.95 -8.32 9.24
CA ARG A 148 12.77 -6.99 9.85
C ARG A 148 13.91 -6.08 9.44
N ILE A 149 13.98 -5.74 8.15
CA ILE A 149 14.94 -4.77 7.63
C ILE A 149 14.52 -3.35 7.98
N VAL A 150 15.49 -2.46 8.02
CA VAL A 150 15.27 -1.01 8.04
C VAL A 150 15.70 -0.48 6.68
N LEU A 151 14.78 0.15 5.96
CA LEU A 151 15.05 0.74 4.66
C LEU A 151 14.91 2.26 4.77
N GLU A 152 15.98 2.96 4.43
CA GLU A 152 15.98 4.41 4.23
C GLU A 152 16.47 4.70 2.82
N CYS A 153 15.82 5.63 2.15
CA CYS A 153 16.18 6.04 0.80
C CYS A 153 15.91 7.53 0.64
N ALA A 154 16.86 8.23 0.05
CA ALA A 154 16.69 9.63 -0.34
C ALA A 154 17.03 9.82 -1.82
N ILE A 155 16.41 10.80 -2.46
CA ILE A 155 16.74 11.23 -3.81
C ILE A 155 17.02 12.73 -3.77
N ASN A 156 18.21 13.14 -4.19
CA ASN A 156 18.68 14.53 -4.09
C ASN A 156 18.53 15.10 -2.66
N GLY A 157 18.82 14.29 -1.65
CA GLY A 157 18.68 14.64 -0.23
C GLY A 157 17.24 14.73 0.28
N GLN A 158 16.24 14.41 -0.53
CA GLN A 158 14.84 14.37 -0.11
C GLN A 158 14.44 12.94 0.28
N PRO A 159 13.85 12.74 1.46
CA PRO A 159 13.53 11.40 1.96
C PRO A 159 12.40 10.74 1.16
N MET A 160 12.24 9.42 1.33
CA MET A 160 11.12 8.68 0.77
C MET A 160 9.77 9.31 1.15
N GLY A 161 8.80 9.25 0.25
CA GLY A 161 7.50 9.90 0.38
C GLY A 161 7.46 11.32 -0.21
N SER A 162 8.61 11.93 -0.50
CA SER A 162 8.67 13.27 -1.09
C SER A 162 8.23 13.30 -2.55
N ASP A 163 7.52 14.35 -2.94
CA ASP A 163 7.28 14.67 -4.36
C ASP A 163 8.45 15.49 -4.90
N LEU A 164 9.11 14.98 -5.93
CA LEU A 164 10.27 15.62 -6.53
C LEU A 164 9.95 16.15 -7.93
N PRO A 165 10.45 17.36 -8.28
CA PRO A 165 10.36 17.83 -9.65
C PRO A 165 11.13 16.90 -10.59
N ALA A 166 10.72 16.84 -11.84
CA ALA A 166 11.47 16.14 -12.87
C ALA A 166 12.83 16.83 -13.07
N THR A 167 13.91 16.08 -12.91
CA THR A 167 15.29 16.56 -13.09
C THR A 167 16.04 15.66 -14.06
N ALA A 168 17.04 16.22 -14.76
CA ALA A 168 17.86 15.47 -15.69
C ALA A 168 18.80 14.47 -15.00
N SER A 169 19.17 14.72 -13.74
CA SER A 169 20.00 13.83 -12.92
C SER A 169 19.38 13.63 -11.56
N ARG A 170 19.56 12.45 -10.99
CA ARG A 170 19.13 12.10 -9.64
C ARG A 170 20.26 11.40 -8.91
N GLN A 171 20.57 11.87 -7.71
CA GLN A 171 21.42 11.16 -6.77
C GLN A 171 20.53 10.36 -5.84
N ILE A 172 20.83 9.08 -5.71
CA ILE A 172 20.11 8.15 -4.80
C ILE A 172 21.09 7.85 -3.66
N ASP A 173 20.66 8.07 -2.44
CA ASP A 173 21.39 7.83 -1.21
C ASP A 173 20.72 6.75 -0.38
#